data_ba2b377118f8f3dd8bb0d406b5f7ea0f
#
_entry.id   ba2b377118f8f3dd8bb0d406b5f7ea0f
#
_cell.length_a   1.000
_cell.length_b   1.000
_cell.length_c   1.000
_cell.angle_alpha   90.00
_cell.angle_beta   90.00
_cell.angle_gamma   90.00
#
_symmetry.space_group_name_H-M   'P 1'
#
loop_
_entity.id
_entity.type
_entity.pdbx_description
1 polymer ?
#
loop_
_entity_poly.entity_id
_entity_poly.type
_entity_poly.pdbx_seq_one_letter_code
_entity_poly.pdbx_strand_id
1 'polypeptide(L)'
;MSLVTRIKNEIGSRLERSEDLQIPLTVQGLSEHYGVSYTPVRKAIGELIGVGLIRKKSNGRLEATPPNKRTKKSNFLTKQESEKKPVENITKELVEISLGGEECFVREEATASKHGLTRSTLRQILQRLAGEGLLEHVPRRGWRVKPFRQEDMDAFIEVREVMELKALDLAKAKLCSQESQRKLRQIKEDNQLANGKKGQAKIDNSLHAYLIDLAANPYINDFFNRHGRYFTILFNWEGENEKAAAEAVTQHHEIIDALLAQNWLLAKKLLSHHLHSNHPVLSNLRGI
;
A
#
# COMPACT_ATOMS: atom_id res chain seq x y z
N MET A 1 -9.55 -2.97 4.77
CA MET A 1 -10.12 -1.67 5.24
C MET A 1 -11.61 -1.66 4.92
N SER A 2 -12.51 -1.26 5.86
CA SER A 2 -13.94 -1.22 5.55
C SER A 2 -14.26 -0.14 4.51
N LEU A 3 -15.31 -0.34 3.72
CA LEU A 3 -15.77 0.64 2.72
C LEU A 3 -16.05 2.02 3.36
N VAL A 4 -16.66 2.03 4.55
CA VAL A 4 -16.90 3.26 5.33
C VAL A 4 -15.60 3.97 5.65
N THR A 5 -14.59 3.23 6.11
CA THR A 5 -13.26 3.78 6.45
C THR A 5 -12.56 4.34 5.22
N ARG A 6 -12.64 3.66 4.07
CA ARG A 6 -12.08 4.14 2.80
C ARG A 6 -12.69 5.48 2.39
N ILE A 7 -14.02 5.55 2.33
CA ILE A 7 -14.75 6.77 1.95
C ILE A 7 -14.41 7.93 2.92
N LYS A 8 -14.47 7.65 4.23
CA LYS A 8 -14.13 8.63 5.27
C LYS A 8 -12.71 9.18 5.10
N ASN A 9 -11.75 8.28 4.91
CA ASN A 9 -10.33 8.66 4.83
C ASN A 9 -10.02 9.49 3.58
N GLU A 10 -10.59 9.13 2.45
CA GLU A 10 -10.39 9.86 1.20
C GLU A 10 -10.99 11.27 1.27
N ILE A 11 -12.26 11.38 1.67
CA ILE A 11 -12.92 12.68 1.82
C ILE A 11 -12.23 13.52 2.92
N GLY A 12 -11.92 12.92 4.06
CA GLY A 12 -11.28 13.59 5.19
C GLY A 12 -9.93 14.18 4.83
N SER A 13 -9.08 13.43 4.14
CA SER A 13 -7.75 13.88 3.70
C SER A 13 -7.83 15.04 2.71
N ARG A 14 -8.73 14.99 1.73
CA ARG A 14 -8.95 16.11 0.78
C ARG A 14 -9.44 17.35 1.49
N LEU A 15 -10.43 17.21 2.39
CA LEU A 15 -10.96 18.35 3.15
C LEU A 15 -9.89 18.98 4.04
N GLU A 16 -9.03 18.21 4.71
CA GLU A 16 -7.96 18.77 5.54
C GLU A 16 -6.92 19.53 4.74
N ARG A 17 -6.59 19.06 3.55
CA ARG A 17 -5.70 19.76 2.62
C ARG A 17 -6.36 20.93 1.92
N SER A 18 -7.64 21.20 2.20
CA SER A 18 -8.44 22.22 1.53
C SER A 18 -8.52 22.03 0.01
N GLU A 19 -8.41 20.80 -0.44
CA GLU A 19 -8.58 20.42 -1.84
C GLU A 19 -10.06 20.41 -2.20
N ASP A 20 -10.40 20.86 -3.42
CA ASP A 20 -11.75 20.75 -3.94
C ASP A 20 -12.11 19.29 -4.16
N LEU A 21 -13.25 18.87 -3.64
CA LEU A 21 -13.70 17.49 -3.77
C LEU A 21 -14.07 17.11 -5.21
N GLN A 22 -14.31 18.10 -6.09
CA GLN A 22 -14.82 17.93 -7.46
C GLN A 22 -16.08 17.03 -7.56
N ILE A 23 -16.72 16.76 -6.43
CA ILE A 23 -17.88 15.89 -6.28
C ILE A 23 -18.85 16.62 -5.39
N PRO A 24 -20.17 16.61 -5.70
CA PRO A 24 -21.17 17.18 -4.81
C PRO A 24 -21.10 16.55 -3.42
N LEU A 25 -20.92 17.37 -2.38
CA LEU A 25 -20.89 16.90 -0.99
C LEU A 25 -22.32 16.58 -0.53
N THR A 26 -22.90 15.56 -1.13
CA THR A 26 -24.25 15.02 -0.83
C THR A 26 -24.16 13.52 -0.69
N VAL A 27 -25.10 12.91 0.04
CA VAL A 27 -25.16 11.44 0.16
C VAL A 27 -25.31 10.79 -1.21
N GLN A 28 -26.14 11.39 -2.08
CA GLN A 28 -26.37 10.89 -3.43
C GLN A 28 -25.10 11.02 -4.29
N GLY A 29 -24.51 12.21 -4.41
CA GLY A 29 -23.33 12.43 -5.25
C GLY A 29 -22.14 11.57 -4.83
N LEU A 30 -21.92 11.38 -3.52
CA LEU A 30 -20.89 10.49 -3.02
C LEU A 30 -21.22 9.01 -3.26
N SER A 31 -22.50 8.62 -3.15
CA SER A 31 -22.94 7.24 -3.45
C SER A 31 -22.72 6.89 -4.92
N GLU A 32 -23.06 7.79 -5.83
CA GLU A 32 -22.83 7.65 -7.28
C GLU A 32 -21.33 7.59 -7.60
N HIS A 33 -20.53 8.50 -7.03
CA HIS A 33 -19.08 8.54 -7.26
C HIS A 33 -18.37 7.26 -6.79
N TYR A 34 -18.72 6.74 -5.61
CA TYR A 34 -18.10 5.53 -5.07
C TYR A 34 -18.76 4.24 -5.56
N GLY A 35 -19.86 4.30 -6.31
CA GLY A 35 -20.61 3.14 -6.78
C GLY A 35 -21.19 2.28 -5.66
N VAL A 36 -21.67 2.90 -4.55
CA VAL A 36 -22.10 2.20 -3.33
C VAL A 36 -23.48 2.66 -2.87
N SER A 37 -24.12 1.88 -1.99
CA SER A 37 -25.39 2.27 -1.38
C SER A 37 -25.24 3.47 -0.43
N TYR A 38 -26.36 4.11 -0.06
CA TYR A 38 -26.37 5.27 0.83
C TYR A 38 -25.88 4.99 2.24
N THR A 39 -26.01 3.76 2.74
CA THR A 39 -25.68 3.39 4.12
C THR A 39 -24.21 3.62 4.49
N PRO A 40 -23.21 3.11 3.76
CA PRO A 40 -21.81 3.35 4.07
C PRO A 40 -21.42 4.82 3.92
N VAL A 41 -22.02 5.53 2.95
CA VAL A 41 -21.78 6.96 2.74
C VAL A 41 -22.31 7.79 3.92
N ARG A 42 -23.54 7.53 4.37
CA ARG A 42 -24.12 8.20 5.55
C ARG A 42 -23.27 7.98 6.79
N LYS A 43 -22.76 6.77 7.01
CA LYS A 43 -21.89 6.45 8.14
C LYS A 43 -20.58 7.21 8.07
N ALA A 44 -19.93 7.25 6.90
CA ALA A 44 -18.69 8.00 6.68
C ALA A 44 -18.88 9.51 6.90
N ILE A 45 -19.97 10.09 6.35
CA ILE A 45 -20.34 11.50 6.56
C ILE A 45 -20.59 11.79 8.06
N GLY A 46 -21.30 10.90 8.75
CA GLY A 46 -21.57 11.04 10.20
C GLY A 46 -20.28 11.09 11.01
N GLU A 47 -19.30 10.24 10.67
CA GLU A 47 -17.98 10.26 11.32
C GLU A 47 -17.19 11.53 10.98
N LEU A 48 -17.28 12.06 9.75
CA LEU A 48 -16.64 13.33 9.33
C LEU A 48 -17.29 14.56 10.00
N ILE A 49 -18.59 14.51 10.25
CA ILE A 49 -19.29 15.54 11.06
C ILE A 49 -18.82 15.45 12.51
N GLY A 50 -18.70 14.25 13.06
CA GLY A 50 -18.22 14.02 14.43
C GLY A 50 -16.81 14.55 14.70
N VAL A 51 -15.92 14.54 13.68
CA VAL A 51 -14.58 15.14 13.76
C VAL A 51 -14.53 16.59 13.31
N GLY A 52 -15.66 17.18 12.92
CA GLY A 52 -15.76 18.60 12.58
C GLY A 52 -15.24 19.00 11.20
N LEU A 53 -15.00 18.06 10.29
CA LEU A 53 -14.57 18.33 8.91
C LEU A 53 -15.73 18.67 7.99
N ILE A 54 -16.92 18.18 8.30
CA ILE A 54 -18.18 18.47 7.61
C ILE A 54 -19.16 19.04 8.63
N ARG A 55 -19.97 19.99 8.21
CA ARG A 55 -21.10 20.50 8.98
C ARG A 55 -22.40 20.38 8.18
N LYS A 56 -23.50 20.21 8.90
CA LYS A 56 -24.85 20.22 8.33
C LYS A 56 -25.46 21.60 8.58
N LYS A 57 -25.89 22.29 7.52
CA LYS A 57 -26.59 23.58 7.60
C LYS A 57 -28.02 23.40 8.12
N SER A 58 -28.65 24.48 8.53
CA SER A 58 -30.06 24.50 8.96
C SER A 58 -31.04 23.98 7.90
N ASN A 59 -30.69 24.13 6.61
CA ASN A 59 -31.42 23.58 5.46
C ASN A 59 -31.09 22.13 5.14
N GLY A 60 -30.34 21.44 6.00
CA GLY A 60 -29.93 20.02 5.82
C GLY A 60 -28.77 19.77 4.86
N ARG A 61 -28.27 20.79 4.14
CA ARG A 61 -27.15 20.64 3.22
C ARG A 61 -25.84 20.39 3.98
N LEU A 62 -24.98 19.54 3.41
CA LEU A 62 -23.63 19.28 3.90
C LEU A 62 -22.68 20.34 3.34
N GLU A 63 -21.75 20.78 4.15
CA GLU A 63 -20.72 21.73 3.78
C GLU A 63 -19.40 21.39 4.46
N ALA A 64 -18.29 21.55 3.74
CA ALA A 64 -16.96 21.45 4.34
C ALA A 64 -16.76 22.55 5.39
N THR A 65 -16.21 22.20 6.54
CA THR A 65 -15.88 23.18 7.58
C THR A 65 -14.64 23.96 7.19
N PRO A 66 -14.69 25.29 7.06
CA PRO A 66 -13.52 26.10 6.74
C PRO A 66 -12.40 25.91 7.77
N PRO A 67 -11.10 25.95 7.37
CA PRO A 67 -9.98 25.69 8.25
C PRO A 67 -9.98 26.54 9.54
N ASN A 68 -10.38 27.78 9.44
CA ASN A 68 -10.46 28.73 10.57
C ASN A 68 -11.61 28.45 11.58
N LYS A 69 -12.55 27.56 11.23
CA LYS A 69 -13.70 27.17 12.07
C LYS A 69 -13.61 25.73 12.55
N ARG A 70 -12.52 25.01 12.22
CA ARG A 70 -12.29 23.64 12.68
C ARG A 70 -11.91 23.65 14.15
N THR A 71 -12.57 22.84 14.95
CA THR A 71 -12.21 22.66 16.37
C THR A 71 -10.90 21.86 16.46
N LYS A 72 -10.14 22.01 17.58
CA LYS A 72 -8.90 21.21 17.82
C LYS A 72 -9.09 19.68 17.75
N LYS A 73 -10.32 19.18 17.69
CA LYS A 73 -10.65 17.78 17.42
C LYS A 73 -10.53 17.37 15.94
N SER A 74 -10.32 18.31 15.03
CA SER A 74 -10.23 18.05 13.59
C SER A 74 -8.81 17.69 13.10
N ASN A 75 -7.93 17.19 13.96
CA ASN A 75 -6.65 16.60 13.55
C ASN A 75 -6.88 15.19 12.98
N PHE A 76 -7.56 15.12 11.84
CA PHE A 76 -7.87 13.87 11.17
C PHE A 76 -6.58 13.19 10.66
N LEU A 77 -5.66 13.97 10.08
CA LEU A 77 -4.34 13.48 9.63
C LEU A 77 -3.50 13.00 10.83
N THR A 78 -3.44 13.78 11.92
CA THR A 78 -2.69 13.40 13.14
C THR A 78 -3.28 12.14 13.78
N LYS A 79 -4.62 11.96 13.72
CA LYS A 79 -5.27 10.75 14.22
C LYS A 79 -4.97 9.54 13.32
N GLN A 80 -4.96 9.73 11.99
CA GLN A 80 -4.52 8.68 11.06
C GLN A 80 -3.06 8.27 11.28
N GLU A 81 -2.17 9.23 11.52
CA GLU A 81 -0.76 8.97 11.85
C GLU A 81 -0.61 8.23 13.18
N SER A 82 -1.41 8.59 14.20
CA SER A 82 -1.41 7.91 15.49
C SER A 82 -1.96 6.47 15.42
N GLU A 83 -2.86 6.18 14.48
CA GLU A 83 -3.36 4.83 14.23
C GLU A 83 -2.42 4.00 13.33
N LYS A 84 -1.61 4.64 12.48
CA LYS A 84 -0.64 3.96 11.60
C LYS A 84 0.57 3.45 12.38
N LYS A 85 1.14 4.24 13.29
CA LYS A 85 2.33 3.87 14.06
C LYS A 85 2.25 2.51 14.75
N PRO A 86 1.17 2.13 15.47
CA PRO A 86 1.05 0.79 16.06
C PRO A 86 1.05 -0.32 15.00
N VAL A 87 0.37 -0.12 13.87
CA VAL A 87 0.34 -1.11 12.78
C VAL A 87 1.74 -1.29 12.19
N GLU A 88 2.44 -0.20 11.91
CA GLU A 88 3.81 -0.21 11.38
C GLU A 88 4.77 -0.91 12.35
N ASN A 89 4.72 -0.59 13.65
CA ASN A 89 5.56 -1.21 14.67
C ASN A 89 5.30 -2.72 14.81
N ILE A 90 4.03 -3.15 14.78
CA ILE A 90 3.67 -4.56 14.85
C ILE A 90 4.11 -5.27 13.57
N THR A 91 3.89 -4.67 12.40
CA THR A 91 4.33 -5.24 11.12
C THR A 91 5.85 -5.41 11.13
N LYS A 92 6.58 -4.42 11.62
CA LYS A 92 8.03 -4.45 11.77
C LYS A 92 8.49 -5.64 12.61
N GLU A 93 7.96 -5.78 13.81
CA GLU A 93 8.27 -6.89 14.70
C GLU A 93 7.97 -8.26 14.06
N LEU A 94 6.81 -8.39 13.40
CA LEU A 94 6.41 -9.64 12.76
C LEU A 94 7.26 -9.98 11.54
N VAL A 95 7.73 -8.99 10.79
CA VAL A 95 8.70 -9.19 9.70
C VAL A 95 10.04 -9.64 10.25
N GLU A 96 10.55 -9.04 11.31
CA GLU A 96 11.79 -9.48 11.98
C GLU A 96 11.69 -10.94 12.44
N ILE A 97 10.56 -11.31 13.06
CA ILE A 97 10.30 -12.70 13.45
C ILE A 97 10.26 -13.61 12.22
N SER A 98 9.58 -13.20 11.15
CA SER A 98 9.50 -13.96 9.89
C SER A 98 10.89 -14.20 9.30
N LEU A 99 11.72 -13.14 9.23
CA LEU A 99 13.07 -13.19 8.69
C LEU A 99 14.01 -14.07 9.53
N GLY A 100 13.71 -14.28 10.81
CA GLY A 100 14.43 -15.25 11.66
C GLY A 100 14.30 -16.72 11.19
N GLY A 101 13.35 -17.01 10.29
CA GLY A 101 13.20 -18.32 9.66
C GLY A 101 12.67 -19.43 10.56
N GLU A 102 12.37 -19.13 11.81
CA GLU A 102 11.86 -20.11 12.79
C GLU A 102 10.33 -19.98 12.97
N GLU A 103 9.67 -21.10 13.29
CA GLU A 103 8.26 -21.10 13.62
C GLU A 103 8.02 -20.36 14.93
N CYS A 104 7.28 -19.28 14.88
CA CYS A 104 6.94 -18.49 16.05
C CYS A 104 5.44 -18.23 16.17
N PHE A 105 4.93 -18.30 17.42
CA PHE A 105 3.53 -18.01 17.74
C PHE A 105 3.40 -16.71 18.53
N VAL A 106 2.58 -15.79 18.03
CA VAL A 106 2.24 -14.54 18.68
C VAL A 106 0.97 -14.70 19.51
N ARG A 107 1.04 -14.32 20.79
CA ARG A 107 -0.08 -14.34 21.73
C ARG A 107 -0.69 -12.95 21.83
N GLU A 108 -2.01 -12.84 21.58
CA GLU A 108 -2.73 -11.57 21.56
C GLU A 108 -2.53 -10.74 22.84
N GLU A 109 -2.59 -11.36 24.01
CA GLU A 109 -2.52 -10.64 25.28
C GLU A 109 -1.15 -10.01 25.54
N ALA A 110 -0.08 -10.78 25.35
CA ALA A 110 1.29 -10.31 25.56
C ALA A 110 1.65 -9.22 24.56
N THR A 111 1.29 -9.41 23.28
CA THR A 111 1.57 -8.45 22.23
C THR A 111 0.75 -7.17 22.37
N ALA A 112 -0.52 -7.27 22.75
CA ALA A 112 -1.35 -6.09 23.02
C ALA A 112 -0.78 -5.25 24.17
N SER A 113 -0.38 -5.89 25.25
CA SER A 113 0.27 -5.23 26.40
C SER A 113 1.58 -4.55 26.00
N LYS A 114 2.43 -5.25 25.23
CA LYS A 114 3.71 -4.72 24.73
C LYS A 114 3.54 -3.43 23.92
N HIS A 115 2.50 -3.36 23.07
CA HIS A 115 2.24 -2.23 22.19
C HIS A 115 1.24 -1.20 22.75
N GLY A 116 0.79 -1.36 24.00
CA GLY A 116 -0.18 -0.46 24.64
C GLY A 116 -1.55 -0.46 23.94
N LEU A 117 -1.96 -1.59 23.35
CA LEU A 117 -3.20 -1.73 22.60
C LEU A 117 -4.23 -2.57 23.38
N THR A 118 -5.51 -2.42 23.02
CA THR A 118 -6.53 -3.37 23.44
C THR A 118 -6.40 -4.67 22.64
N ARG A 119 -6.83 -5.80 23.22
CA ARG A 119 -6.84 -7.11 22.53
C ARG A 119 -7.66 -7.07 21.24
N SER A 120 -8.79 -6.34 21.23
CA SER A 120 -9.64 -6.21 20.05
C SER A 120 -8.95 -5.44 18.93
N THR A 121 -8.26 -4.35 19.25
CA THR A 121 -7.48 -3.58 18.26
C THR A 121 -6.35 -4.42 17.69
N LEU A 122 -5.57 -5.10 18.55
CA LEU A 122 -4.51 -5.98 18.08
C LEU A 122 -5.05 -7.10 17.18
N ARG A 123 -6.15 -7.75 17.56
CA ARG A 123 -6.76 -8.81 16.75
C ARG A 123 -7.14 -8.33 15.34
N GLN A 124 -7.67 -7.11 15.21
CA GLN A 124 -7.97 -6.52 13.90
C GLN A 124 -6.69 -6.32 13.06
N ILE A 125 -5.61 -5.88 13.69
CA ILE A 125 -4.29 -5.73 13.02
C ILE A 125 -3.79 -7.10 12.56
N LEU A 126 -3.78 -8.10 13.44
CA LEU A 126 -3.31 -9.45 13.11
C LEU A 126 -4.17 -10.11 12.03
N GLN A 127 -5.50 -9.93 12.06
CA GLN A 127 -6.39 -10.41 11.00
C GLN A 127 -6.09 -9.78 9.64
N ARG A 128 -5.77 -8.47 9.63
CA ARG A 128 -5.35 -7.79 8.41
C ARG A 128 -4.05 -8.37 7.88
N LEU A 129 -3.02 -8.50 8.73
CA LEU A 129 -1.71 -9.03 8.34
C LEU A 129 -1.78 -10.52 7.95
N ALA A 130 -2.71 -11.29 8.51
CA ALA A 130 -3.02 -12.65 8.06
C ALA A 130 -3.62 -12.66 6.65
N GLY A 131 -4.51 -11.70 6.35
CA GLY A 131 -5.02 -11.50 4.99
C GLY A 131 -3.94 -11.10 3.98
N GLU A 132 -2.82 -10.55 4.46
CA GLU A 132 -1.63 -10.21 3.67
C GLU A 132 -0.60 -11.35 3.63
N GLY A 133 -0.87 -12.47 4.33
CA GLY A 133 -0.06 -13.70 4.28
C GLY A 133 1.17 -13.70 5.20
N LEU A 134 1.35 -12.68 6.06
CA LEU A 134 2.48 -12.62 7.01
C LEU A 134 2.30 -13.60 8.17
N LEU A 135 1.06 -13.92 8.53
CA LEU A 135 0.74 -14.85 9.61
C LEU A 135 -0.58 -15.58 9.35
N GLU A 136 -0.82 -16.64 10.09
CA GLU A 136 -2.09 -17.37 10.07
C GLU A 136 -2.63 -17.60 11.47
N HIS A 137 -3.95 -17.65 11.60
CA HIS A 137 -4.58 -17.99 12.86
C HIS A 137 -4.65 -19.51 13.02
N VAL A 138 -3.99 -20.04 14.05
CA VAL A 138 -4.03 -21.47 14.40
C VAL A 138 -4.94 -21.64 15.61
N PRO A 139 -6.06 -22.37 15.51
CA PRO A 139 -6.99 -22.57 16.60
C PRO A 139 -6.28 -23.07 17.87
N ARG A 140 -6.58 -22.48 19.02
CA ARG A 140 -6.02 -22.79 20.35
C ARG A 140 -4.53 -22.49 20.53
N ARG A 141 -3.77 -22.18 19.49
CA ARG A 141 -2.34 -21.85 19.56
C ARG A 141 -2.04 -20.35 19.37
N GLY A 142 -2.95 -19.60 18.76
CA GLY A 142 -2.79 -18.17 18.48
C GLY A 142 -2.42 -17.92 17.03
N TRP A 143 -1.53 -16.95 16.80
CA TRP A 143 -1.13 -16.51 15.47
C TRP A 143 0.28 -17.01 15.13
N ARG A 144 0.39 -17.87 14.14
CA ARG A 144 1.64 -18.36 13.62
C ARG A 144 2.20 -17.36 12.62
N VAL A 145 3.41 -16.86 12.85
CA VAL A 145 4.12 -16.02 11.87
C VAL A 145 4.69 -16.95 10.80
N LYS A 146 4.50 -16.59 9.52
CA LYS A 146 5.04 -17.34 8.40
C LYS A 146 6.58 -17.20 8.43
N PRO A 147 7.34 -18.27 8.59
CA PRO A 147 8.79 -18.20 8.53
C PRO A 147 9.24 -17.88 7.10
N PHE A 148 10.21 -16.99 6.96
CA PHE A 148 10.84 -16.71 5.69
C PHE A 148 11.71 -17.90 5.27
N ARG A 149 11.62 -18.28 4.02
CA ARG A 149 12.47 -19.30 3.38
C ARG A 149 12.98 -18.74 2.06
N GLN A 150 14.27 -18.85 1.86
CA GLN A 150 14.93 -18.40 0.64
C GLN A 150 14.35 -19.10 -0.60
N GLU A 151 14.11 -20.41 -0.49
CA GLU A 151 13.57 -21.22 -1.59
C GLU A 151 12.16 -20.75 -2.00
N ASP A 152 11.32 -20.32 -1.03
CA ASP A 152 9.99 -19.75 -1.31
C ASP A 152 10.11 -18.42 -2.06
N MET A 153 11.11 -17.60 -1.71
CA MET A 153 11.38 -16.33 -2.38
C MET A 153 11.84 -16.56 -3.82
N ASP A 154 12.83 -17.43 -4.01
CA ASP A 154 13.41 -17.74 -5.33
C ASP A 154 12.31 -18.29 -6.26
N ALA A 155 11.50 -19.24 -5.79
CA ALA A 155 10.38 -19.79 -6.54
C ALA A 155 9.31 -18.73 -6.85
N PHE A 156 9.02 -17.80 -5.89
CA PHE A 156 8.10 -16.71 -6.15
C PHE A 156 8.60 -15.77 -7.24
N ILE A 157 9.90 -15.45 -7.23
CA ILE A 157 10.51 -14.55 -8.23
C ILE A 157 10.47 -15.16 -9.62
N GLU A 158 10.76 -16.44 -9.77
CA GLU A 158 10.65 -17.12 -11.06
C GLU A 158 9.25 -17.00 -11.66
N VAL A 159 8.21 -17.25 -10.86
CA VAL A 159 6.82 -17.11 -11.31
C VAL A 159 6.44 -15.63 -11.52
N ARG A 160 6.90 -14.75 -10.63
CA ARG A 160 6.68 -13.30 -10.72
C ARG A 160 7.21 -12.74 -12.05
N GLU A 161 8.41 -13.12 -12.46
CA GLU A 161 9.01 -12.70 -13.71
C GLU A 161 8.11 -13.08 -14.90
N VAL A 162 7.70 -14.33 -14.99
CA VAL A 162 6.82 -14.80 -16.06
C VAL A 162 5.51 -14.00 -16.10
N MET A 163 4.91 -13.78 -14.94
CA MET A 163 3.63 -13.05 -14.83
C MET A 163 3.78 -11.57 -15.18
N GLU A 164 4.83 -10.90 -14.70
CA GLU A 164 5.03 -9.47 -14.98
C GLU A 164 5.45 -9.21 -16.42
N LEU A 165 6.31 -10.03 -17.02
CA LEU A 165 6.65 -9.94 -18.43
C LEU A 165 5.42 -10.18 -19.31
N LYS A 166 4.55 -11.11 -18.93
CA LYS A 166 3.27 -11.32 -19.62
C LYS A 166 2.33 -10.14 -19.44
N ALA A 167 2.26 -9.56 -18.23
CA ALA A 167 1.48 -8.36 -17.97
C ALA A 167 1.95 -7.19 -18.85
N LEU A 168 3.25 -6.97 -18.95
CA LEU A 168 3.82 -5.97 -19.85
C LEU A 168 3.38 -6.20 -21.31
N ASP A 169 3.42 -7.45 -21.80
CA ASP A 169 3.00 -7.77 -23.17
C ASP A 169 1.52 -7.43 -23.41
N LEU A 170 0.66 -7.75 -22.45
CA LEU A 170 -0.76 -7.45 -22.53
C LEU A 170 -1.07 -5.95 -22.42
N ALA A 171 -0.23 -5.21 -21.68
CA ALA A 171 -0.40 -3.79 -21.46
C ALA A 171 0.09 -2.91 -22.63
N LYS A 172 0.92 -3.41 -23.54
CA LYS A 172 1.59 -2.63 -24.61
C LYS A 172 0.70 -1.62 -25.31
N ALA A 173 -0.45 -2.06 -25.82
CA ALA A 173 -1.36 -1.19 -26.56
C ALA A 173 -1.91 -0.05 -25.70
N LYS A 174 -2.21 -0.32 -24.41
CA LYS A 174 -2.70 0.68 -23.46
C LYS A 174 -1.59 1.64 -23.03
N LEU A 175 -0.35 1.17 -22.91
CA LEU A 175 0.82 1.97 -22.55
C LEU A 175 1.15 3.07 -23.58
N CYS A 176 0.71 2.91 -24.83
CA CYS A 176 0.85 3.95 -25.86
C CYS A 176 -0.08 5.14 -25.67
N SER A 177 -1.11 5.05 -24.82
CA SER A 177 -2.05 6.14 -24.57
C SER A 177 -1.42 7.31 -23.83
N GLN A 178 -1.88 8.54 -24.08
CA GLN A 178 -1.42 9.72 -23.36
C GLN A 178 -1.66 9.63 -21.84
N GLU A 179 -2.77 9.01 -21.43
CA GLU A 179 -3.10 8.80 -20.03
C GLU A 179 -2.05 7.90 -19.35
N SER A 180 -1.74 6.76 -19.97
CA SER A 180 -0.72 5.84 -19.44
C SER A 180 0.67 6.48 -19.39
N GLN A 181 1.03 7.27 -20.40
CA GLN A 181 2.31 7.99 -20.38
C GLN A 181 2.38 9.02 -19.26
N ARG A 182 1.29 9.77 -18.99
CA ARG A 182 1.21 10.69 -17.85
C ARG A 182 1.36 9.92 -16.53
N LYS A 183 0.67 8.78 -16.40
CA LYS A 183 0.74 7.95 -15.20
C LYS A 183 2.15 7.39 -14.96
N LEU A 184 2.85 6.93 -16.00
CA LEU A 184 4.24 6.48 -15.89
C LEU A 184 5.18 7.60 -15.44
N ARG A 185 5.04 8.83 -15.97
CA ARG A 185 5.82 9.99 -15.51
C ARG A 185 5.54 10.30 -14.04
N GLN A 186 4.26 10.24 -13.61
CA GLN A 186 3.90 10.44 -12.22
C GLN A 186 4.54 9.37 -11.31
N ILE A 187 4.50 8.09 -11.70
CA ILE A 187 5.15 7.00 -10.96
C ILE A 187 6.67 7.25 -10.87
N LYS A 188 7.30 7.73 -11.96
CA LYS A 188 8.72 8.08 -11.96
C LYS A 188 9.03 9.22 -10.99
N GLU A 189 8.19 10.27 -10.96
CA GLU A 189 8.32 11.39 -10.03
C GLU A 189 8.09 10.99 -8.57
N ASP A 190 7.18 10.04 -8.30
CA ASP A 190 6.88 9.54 -6.96
C ASP A 190 8.01 8.64 -6.41
N ASN A 191 8.75 7.94 -7.30
CA ASN A 191 9.93 7.16 -6.97
C ASN A 191 11.18 8.05 -7.08
N GLN A 192 11.72 8.49 -5.95
CA GLN A 192 12.77 9.50 -5.90
C GLN A 192 14.05 8.97 -5.25
N LEU A 193 15.18 9.36 -5.83
CA LEU A 193 16.47 9.23 -5.18
C LEU A 193 16.56 10.18 -3.97
N ALA A 194 17.36 9.80 -2.98
CA ALA A 194 17.62 10.64 -1.82
C ALA A 194 18.22 11.99 -2.23
N ASN A 195 17.54 13.08 -1.85
CA ASN A 195 18.02 14.43 -2.05
C ASN A 195 18.80 14.93 -0.81
N GLY A 196 20.15 14.87 -0.87
CA GLY A 196 21.03 15.40 0.17
C GLY A 196 21.14 14.51 1.42
N LYS A 197 21.87 15.02 2.46
CA LYS A 197 22.28 14.27 3.67
C LYS A 197 21.14 13.77 4.58
N LYS A 198 19.87 14.03 4.29
CA LYS A 198 18.72 13.63 5.11
C LYS A 198 17.56 13.01 4.30
N GLY A 199 17.71 12.86 2.99
CA GLY A 199 16.69 12.24 2.16
C GLY A 199 16.89 10.72 2.10
N GLN A 200 15.81 9.95 2.29
CA GLN A 200 15.81 8.52 1.96
C GLN A 200 15.29 8.34 0.53
N ALA A 201 15.84 7.37 -0.19
CA ALA A 201 15.29 6.98 -1.47
C ALA A 201 13.85 6.49 -1.25
N LYS A 202 12.91 7.01 -2.04
CA LYS A 202 11.50 6.64 -1.97
C LYS A 202 11.18 5.73 -3.13
N ILE A 203 10.96 4.47 -2.84
CA ILE A 203 10.51 3.47 -3.79
C ILE A 203 9.22 2.84 -3.28
N ASP A 204 8.34 2.49 -4.21
CA ASP A 204 7.12 1.74 -3.92
C ASP A 204 6.83 0.71 -5.04
N ASN A 205 5.78 -0.09 -4.85
CA ASN A 205 5.36 -1.11 -5.81
C ASN A 205 4.47 -0.56 -6.95
N SER A 206 4.37 0.76 -7.12
CA SER A 206 3.39 1.38 -8.03
C SER A 206 3.64 1.04 -9.49
N LEU A 207 4.89 0.90 -9.94
CA LEU A 207 5.22 0.50 -11.30
C LEU A 207 4.68 -0.90 -11.61
N HIS A 208 4.99 -1.87 -10.78
CA HIS A 208 4.57 -3.26 -10.94
C HIS A 208 3.03 -3.38 -10.89
N ALA A 209 2.41 -2.78 -9.88
CA ALA A 209 0.96 -2.77 -9.74
C ALA A 209 0.28 -2.15 -10.97
N TYR A 210 0.83 -1.06 -11.50
CA TYR A 210 0.28 -0.40 -12.68
C TYR A 210 0.35 -1.28 -13.94
N LEU A 211 1.46 -1.97 -14.17
CA LEU A 211 1.60 -2.90 -15.30
C LEU A 211 0.62 -4.08 -15.18
N ILE A 212 0.47 -4.62 -13.98
CA ILE A 212 -0.45 -5.73 -13.68
C ILE A 212 -1.90 -5.29 -13.91
N ASP A 213 -2.29 -4.11 -13.43
CA ASP A 213 -3.64 -3.57 -13.61
C ASP A 213 -3.96 -3.29 -15.08
N LEU A 214 -3.01 -2.70 -15.82
CA LEU A 214 -3.18 -2.43 -17.25
C LEU A 214 -3.31 -3.71 -18.07
N ALA A 215 -2.67 -4.81 -17.66
CA ALA A 215 -2.79 -6.09 -18.34
C ALA A 215 -4.23 -6.60 -18.35
N ALA A 216 -5.04 -6.18 -17.35
CA ALA A 216 -6.44 -6.56 -17.18
C ALA A 216 -6.68 -8.09 -17.24
N ASN A 217 -5.69 -8.87 -16.80
CA ASN A 217 -5.78 -10.31 -16.72
C ASN A 217 -6.17 -10.73 -15.29
N PRO A 218 -7.39 -11.28 -15.07
CA PRO A 218 -7.87 -11.61 -13.74
C PRO A 218 -7.02 -12.67 -13.04
N TYR A 219 -6.39 -13.59 -13.76
CA TYR A 219 -5.54 -14.63 -13.18
C TYR A 219 -4.19 -14.09 -12.73
N ILE A 220 -3.60 -13.15 -13.46
CA ILE A 220 -2.39 -12.45 -13.03
C ILE A 220 -2.68 -11.63 -11.76
N ASN A 221 -3.77 -10.87 -11.75
CA ASN A 221 -4.21 -10.11 -10.58
C ASN A 221 -4.47 -11.02 -9.36
N ASP A 222 -5.14 -12.16 -9.56
CA ASP A 222 -5.43 -13.11 -8.47
C ASP A 222 -4.13 -13.73 -7.91
N PHE A 223 -3.17 -14.06 -8.77
CA PHE A 223 -1.85 -14.55 -8.34
C PHE A 223 -1.17 -13.55 -7.40
N PHE A 224 -1.03 -12.28 -7.80
CA PHE A 224 -0.39 -11.27 -6.96
C PHE A 224 -1.18 -10.94 -5.69
N ASN A 225 -2.50 -10.98 -5.75
CA ASN A 225 -3.35 -10.77 -4.57
C ASN A 225 -3.22 -11.89 -3.53
N ARG A 226 -2.99 -13.14 -3.96
CA ARG A 226 -2.87 -14.29 -3.05
C ARG A 226 -1.44 -14.55 -2.59
N HIS A 227 -0.49 -14.43 -3.49
CA HIS A 227 0.90 -14.87 -3.24
C HIS A 227 1.88 -13.70 -3.12
N GLY A 228 1.60 -12.56 -3.75
CA GLY A 228 2.49 -11.40 -3.77
C GLY A 228 2.49 -10.56 -2.50
N ARG A 229 1.42 -10.56 -1.72
CA ARG A 229 1.27 -9.63 -0.58
C ARG A 229 2.32 -9.83 0.51
N TYR A 230 2.60 -11.08 0.86
CA TYR A 230 3.64 -11.40 1.83
C TYR A 230 5.01 -10.84 1.40
N PHE A 231 5.40 -11.09 0.16
CA PHE A 231 6.67 -10.60 -0.36
C PHE A 231 6.69 -9.07 -0.53
N THR A 232 5.55 -8.45 -0.87
CA THR A 232 5.43 -6.98 -0.90
C THR A 232 5.69 -6.36 0.48
N ILE A 233 5.24 -7.00 1.58
CA ILE A 233 5.55 -6.55 2.94
C ILE A 233 7.06 -6.65 3.19
N LEU A 234 7.68 -7.76 2.81
CA LEU A 234 9.13 -7.96 2.95
C LEU A 234 9.92 -6.94 2.13
N PHE A 235 9.53 -6.68 0.87
CA PHE A 235 10.18 -5.69 0.02
C PHE A 235 10.06 -4.27 0.57
N ASN A 236 8.91 -3.89 1.14
CA ASN A 236 8.74 -2.60 1.77
C ASN A 236 9.59 -2.42 3.05
N TRP A 237 9.89 -3.54 3.73
CA TRP A 237 10.79 -3.56 4.87
C TRP A 237 12.21 -3.14 4.52
N GLU A 238 12.65 -3.44 3.32
CA GLU A 238 13.98 -3.14 2.81
C GLU A 238 14.25 -1.68 2.49
N GLY A 239 13.24 -0.86 2.43
CA GLY A 239 13.39 0.59 2.34
C GLY A 239 14.29 1.19 3.44
N GLU A 240 14.70 0.38 4.44
CA GLU A 240 15.73 0.75 5.42
C GLU A 240 17.17 0.60 4.86
N ASN A 241 17.38 -0.09 3.74
CA ASN A 241 18.66 -0.15 3.04
C ASN A 241 18.73 0.93 1.95
N GLU A 242 19.29 2.09 2.29
CA GLU A 242 19.36 3.26 1.38
C GLU A 242 20.04 2.95 0.04
N LYS A 243 21.09 2.10 0.02
CA LYS A 243 21.80 1.74 -1.21
C LYS A 243 20.92 0.92 -2.12
N ALA A 244 20.28 -0.11 -1.59
CA ALA A 244 19.39 -0.98 -2.35
C ALA A 244 18.14 -0.21 -2.83
N ALA A 245 17.57 0.66 -1.99
CA ALA A 245 16.46 1.52 -2.38
C ALA A 245 16.85 2.49 -3.53
N ALA A 246 18.04 3.09 -3.47
CA ALA A 246 18.53 3.99 -4.52
C ALA A 246 18.76 3.24 -5.86
N GLU A 247 19.30 2.02 -5.79
CA GLU A 247 19.49 1.16 -6.96
C GLU A 247 18.15 0.77 -7.58
N ALA A 248 17.17 0.37 -6.76
CA ALA A 248 15.84 0.03 -7.24
C ALA A 248 15.11 1.22 -7.86
N VAL A 249 15.24 2.44 -7.31
CA VAL A 249 14.72 3.67 -7.94
C VAL A 249 15.34 3.88 -9.33
N THR A 250 16.66 3.72 -9.45
CA THR A 250 17.37 3.85 -10.72
C THR A 250 16.83 2.87 -11.75
N GLN A 251 16.70 1.60 -11.38
CA GLN A 251 16.16 0.57 -12.26
C GLN A 251 14.69 0.83 -12.64
N HIS A 252 13.84 1.28 -11.70
CA HIS A 252 12.47 1.68 -12.04
C HIS A 252 12.44 2.82 -13.05
N HIS A 253 13.33 3.83 -12.91
CA HIS A 253 13.43 4.93 -13.86
C HIS A 253 13.84 4.46 -15.26
N GLU A 254 14.82 3.56 -15.36
CA GLU A 254 15.26 2.98 -16.64
C GLU A 254 14.14 2.17 -17.31
N ILE A 255 13.39 1.37 -16.53
CA ILE A 255 12.23 0.64 -17.05
C ILE A 255 11.18 1.61 -17.57
N ILE A 256 10.83 2.65 -16.79
CA ILE A 256 9.82 3.64 -17.19
C ILE A 256 10.27 4.40 -18.44
N ASP A 257 11.54 4.78 -18.55
CA ASP A 257 12.07 5.46 -19.75
C ASP A 257 11.98 4.57 -20.99
N ALA A 258 12.30 3.28 -20.86
CA ALA A 258 12.14 2.32 -21.95
C ALA A 258 10.65 2.14 -22.34
N LEU A 259 9.71 2.15 -21.37
CA LEU A 259 8.27 2.10 -21.62
C LEU A 259 7.76 3.35 -22.33
N LEU A 260 8.20 4.54 -21.89
CA LEU A 260 7.86 5.83 -22.52
C LEU A 260 8.39 5.95 -23.94
N ALA A 261 9.58 5.40 -24.19
CA ALA A 261 10.18 5.30 -25.52
C ALA A 261 9.59 4.18 -26.37
N GLN A 262 8.65 3.40 -25.85
CA GLN A 262 8.05 2.22 -26.50
C GLN A 262 9.09 1.17 -26.94
N ASN A 263 10.23 1.15 -26.27
CA ASN A 263 11.26 0.13 -26.49
C ASN A 263 10.95 -1.14 -25.66
N TRP A 264 10.00 -1.93 -26.17
CA TRP A 264 9.46 -3.10 -25.46
C TRP A 264 10.51 -4.17 -25.16
N LEU A 265 11.48 -4.34 -26.04
CA LEU A 265 12.55 -5.32 -25.84
C LEU A 265 13.46 -4.91 -24.68
N LEU A 266 13.85 -3.63 -24.65
CA LEU A 266 14.65 -3.07 -23.57
C LEU A 266 13.87 -3.08 -22.25
N ALA A 267 12.60 -2.64 -22.26
CA ALA A 267 11.75 -2.63 -21.07
C ALA A 267 11.63 -4.02 -20.44
N LYS A 268 11.43 -5.07 -21.25
CA LYS A 268 11.40 -6.46 -20.77
C LYS A 268 12.74 -6.89 -20.14
N LYS A 269 13.85 -6.60 -20.82
CA LYS A 269 15.18 -6.94 -20.31
C LYS A 269 15.47 -6.26 -18.98
N LEU A 270 15.15 -4.97 -18.87
CA LEU A 270 15.34 -4.20 -17.64
C LEU A 270 14.41 -4.69 -16.52
N LEU A 271 13.15 -5.00 -16.81
CA LEU A 271 12.21 -5.54 -15.84
C LEU A 271 12.67 -6.91 -15.32
N SER A 272 13.05 -7.84 -16.22
CA SER A 272 13.61 -9.13 -15.83
C SER A 272 14.87 -8.96 -14.95
N HIS A 273 15.80 -8.11 -15.35
CA HIS A 273 16.99 -7.80 -14.56
C HIS A 273 16.63 -7.24 -13.18
N HIS A 274 15.73 -6.28 -13.11
CA HIS A 274 15.26 -5.70 -11.85
C HIS A 274 14.68 -6.75 -10.89
N LEU A 275 13.85 -7.67 -11.39
CA LEU A 275 13.23 -8.70 -10.57
C LEU A 275 14.24 -9.68 -9.97
N HIS A 276 15.37 -9.92 -10.64
CA HIS A 276 16.42 -10.86 -10.18
C HIS A 276 17.57 -10.17 -9.43
N SER A 277 17.83 -8.88 -9.68
CA SER A 277 19.05 -8.22 -9.16
C SER A 277 18.87 -7.62 -7.78
N ASN A 278 17.68 -7.17 -7.45
CA ASN A 278 17.43 -6.38 -6.24
C ASN A 278 16.45 -7.07 -5.32
N HIS A 279 17.01 -8.00 -4.54
CA HIS A 279 16.36 -8.45 -3.33
C HIS A 279 17.27 -8.13 -2.14
N PRO A 280 17.12 -6.92 -1.58
CA PRO A 280 17.85 -6.53 -0.38
C PRO A 280 17.61 -7.44 0.82
N VAL A 281 16.40 -8.05 1.00
CA VAL A 281 16.19 -9.13 1.99
C VAL A 281 17.26 -10.18 1.88
N LEU A 282 17.69 -10.48 0.65
CA LEU A 282 18.73 -11.45 0.39
C LEU A 282 20.11 -10.96 0.80
N SER A 283 20.41 -9.67 0.66
CA SER A 283 21.71 -9.10 1.02
C SER A 283 21.90 -9.03 2.54
N ASN A 284 20.84 -8.75 3.29
CA ASN A 284 20.89 -8.70 4.76
C ASN A 284 20.91 -10.09 5.41
N LEU A 285 20.26 -11.10 4.80
CA LEU A 285 20.26 -12.47 5.31
C LEU A 285 21.53 -13.24 4.98
N ARG A 286 22.25 -12.87 3.91
CA ARG A 286 23.50 -13.54 3.52
C ARG A 286 24.71 -13.14 4.37
N GLY A 287 24.57 -12.15 5.26
CA GLY A 287 25.67 -11.74 6.17
C GLY A 287 26.93 -11.31 5.41
N ILE A 288 26.76 -10.75 4.21
CA ILE A 288 27.83 -10.34 3.31
C ILE A 288 27.86 -8.82 3.20
#